data_db00c64ae9d47c2131d635893e992550
#
_entry.id   db00c64ae9d47c2131d635893e992550
#
_cell.length_a   1.000
_cell.length_b   1.000
_cell.length_c   1.000
_cell.angle_alpha   90.00
_cell.angle_beta   90.00
_cell.angle_gamma   90.00
#
_symmetry.space_group_name_H-M   'P 1'
#
loop_
_entity.id
_entity.type
_entity.pdbx_description
1 polymer ?
#
loop_
_entity_poly.entity_id
_entity_poly.type
_entity_poly.pdbx_seq_one_letter_code
_entity_poly.pdbx_strand_id
1 'polypeptide(L)' 'LADRTARGRGLAISRVQPLEDGRLGVWMEQADADSLMGWLSLLSREHGVNAERVSLDREGETRVRAQLTLVRAGGAG' A
#
# COMPACT_ATOMS: atom_id res chain seq x y z
N LEU A 1 -8.90 -6.60 -3.43
CA LEU A 1 -8.53 -5.54 -4.37
C LEU A 1 -7.07 -5.13 -4.24
N ALA A 2 -6.66 -4.69 -3.04
CA ALA A 2 -5.29 -4.23 -2.83
C ALA A 2 -4.29 -5.36 -3.07
N ASP A 3 -4.61 -6.56 -2.62
CA ASP A 3 -3.74 -7.72 -2.79
C ASP A 3 -3.53 -8.05 -4.26
N ARG A 4 -4.61 -8.01 -5.05
CA ARG A 4 -4.52 -8.32 -6.48
C ARG A 4 -3.70 -7.28 -7.23
N THR A 5 -3.90 -6.01 -6.94
CA THR A 5 -3.14 -4.95 -7.61
C THR A 5 -1.68 -4.98 -7.21
N ALA A 6 -1.38 -5.31 -5.97
CA ALA A 6 0.00 -5.43 -5.52
C ALA A 6 0.71 -6.58 -6.23
N ARG A 7 0.03 -7.73 -6.39
CA ARG A 7 0.61 -8.86 -7.09
C ARG A 7 0.92 -8.54 -8.54
N GLY A 8 0.05 -7.76 -9.18
CA GLY A 8 0.27 -7.35 -10.56
C GLY A 8 1.51 -6.50 -10.73
N ARG A 9 2.03 -5.92 -9.65
CA ARG A 9 3.24 -5.12 -9.69
C ARG A 9 4.44 -5.82 -9.05
N GLY A 10 4.29 -7.10 -8.73
CA GLY A 10 5.37 -7.85 -8.13
C GLY A 10 5.61 -7.54 -6.66
N LEU A 11 4.64 -6.94 -5.99
CA LEU A 11 4.74 -6.64 -4.58
C LEU A 11 4.16 -7.78 -3.75
N ALA A 12 4.83 -8.12 -2.68
CA ALA A 12 4.39 -9.17 -1.77
C ALA A 12 3.86 -8.52 -0.49
N ILE A 13 2.58 -8.63 -0.26
CA ILE A 13 1.97 -8.15 0.96
C ILE A 13 2.13 -9.22 2.03
N SER A 14 2.79 -8.88 3.13
CA SER A 14 2.99 -9.84 4.21
C SER A 14 1.81 -9.89 5.15
N ARG A 15 1.07 -8.80 5.27
CA ARG A 15 -0.08 -8.74 6.16
C ARG A 15 -1.04 -7.66 5.72
N VAL A 16 -2.34 -7.94 5.83
CA VAL A 16 -3.41 -6.97 5.63
C VAL A 16 -4.32 -7.07 6.83
N GLN A 17 -4.64 -5.93 7.43
CA GLN A 17 -5.51 -5.90 8.61
C GLN A 17 -6.52 -4.76 8.49
N PRO A 18 -7.81 -5.07 8.56
CA PRO A 18 -8.82 -4.02 8.60
C PRO A 18 -8.67 -3.21 9.89
N LEU A 19 -8.75 -1.90 9.76
CA LEU A 19 -8.68 -0.98 10.87
C LEU A 19 -10.04 -0.31 11.03
N GLU A 20 -10.18 0.49 12.09
CA GLU A 20 -11.41 1.22 12.32
C GLU A 20 -11.66 2.25 11.22
N ASP A 21 -12.91 2.65 11.07
CA ASP A 21 -13.33 3.71 10.14
C ASP A 21 -13.05 3.39 8.68
N GLY A 22 -13.04 2.10 8.34
CA GLY A 22 -12.82 1.70 6.96
C GLY A 22 -11.39 1.81 6.49
N ARG A 23 -10.45 2.04 7.39
CA ARG A 23 -9.04 2.05 7.06
C ARG A 23 -8.50 0.64 6.95
N LEU A 24 -7.43 0.50 6.20
CA LEU A 24 -6.79 -0.79 5.98
C LEU A 24 -5.30 -0.67 6.25
N GLY A 25 -4.81 -1.50 7.16
CA GLY A 25 -3.37 -1.59 7.42
C GLY A 25 -2.74 -2.61 6.49
N VAL A 26 -1.66 -2.24 5.83
CA VAL A 26 -0.94 -3.12 4.90
C VAL A 26 0.52 -3.14 5.28
N TRP A 27 1.09 -4.33 5.37
CA TRP A 27 2.49 -4.52 5.67
C TRP A 27 3.17 -5.25 4.52
N MET A 28 4.31 -4.75 4.10
CA MET A 28 5.12 -5.36 3.06
C MET A 28 6.55 -5.47 3.53
N GLU A 29 7.20 -6.58 3.18
CA GLU A 29 8.61 -6.77 3.45
C GLU A 29 9.33 -6.89 2.13
N GLN A 30 10.51 -6.28 2.03
CA GLN A 30 11.34 -6.34 0.84
C GLN A 30 10.62 -5.88 -0.42
N ALA A 31 9.83 -4.82 -0.29
CA ALA A 31 9.16 -4.23 -1.44
C ALA A 31 10.13 -3.35 -2.23
N ASP A 32 10.04 -3.42 -3.55
CA ASP A 32 10.79 -2.50 -4.39
C ASP A 32 10.17 -1.09 -4.26
N ALA A 33 11.01 -0.11 -3.94
CA ALA A 33 10.50 1.23 -3.64
C ALA A 33 9.76 1.85 -4.82
N ASP A 34 10.29 1.70 -6.04
CA ASP A 34 9.64 2.26 -7.22
C ASP A 34 8.31 1.57 -7.51
N SER A 35 8.27 0.26 -7.36
CA SER A 35 7.03 -0.49 -7.56
C SER A 35 5.99 -0.11 -6.52
N LEU A 36 6.41 0.09 -5.28
CA LEU A 36 5.52 0.50 -4.21
C LEU A 36 4.89 1.86 -4.52
N MET A 37 5.70 2.82 -4.93
CA MET A 37 5.19 4.15 -5.23
C MET A 37 4.24 4.11 -6.43
N GLY A 38 4.56 3.31 -7.44
CA GLY A 38 3.67 3.12 -8.58
C GLY A 38 2.34 2.51 -8.18
N TRP A 39 2.38 1.54 -7.28
CA TRP A 39 1.17 0.91 -6.78
C TRP A 39 0.29 1.89 -6.00
N LEU A 40 0.89 2.71 -5.15
CA LEU A 40 0.15 3.72 -4.41
C LEU A 40 -0.51 4.72 -5.35
N SER A 41 0.20 5.13 -6.39
CA SER A 41 -0.34 6.02 -7.40
C SER A 41 -1.52 5.39 -8.13
N LEU A 42 -1.40 4.10 -8.46
CA LEU A 42 -2.47 3.35 -9.11
C LEU A 42 -3.72 3.31 -8.23
N LEU A 43 -3.55 3.00 -6.96
CA LEU A 43 -4.68 2.95 -6.03
C LEU A 43 -5.39 4.29 -5.94
N SER A 44 -4.62 5.37 -5.91
CA SER A 44 -5.21 6.70 -5.83
C SER A 44 -6.00 7.05 -7.08
N ARG A 45 -5.43 6.78 -8.25
CA ARG A 45 -6.05 7.20 -9.51
C ARG A 45 -7.19 6.30 -9.95
N GLU A 46 -7.05 5.00 -9.77
CA GLU A 46 -8.02 4.06 -10.35
C GLU A 46 -9.01 3.52 -9.34
N HIS A 47 -8.66 3.51 -8.07
CA HIS A 47 -9.51 2.91 -7.04
C HIS A 47 -9.94 3.90 -5.97
N GLY A 48 -9.47 5.13 -6.04
CA GLY A 48 -9.82 6.15 -5.05
C GLY A 48 -9.31 5.83 -3.66
N VAL A 49 -8.20 5.11 -3.55
CA VAL A 49 -7.60 4.72 -2.28
C VAL A 49 -6.31 5.50 -2.09
N ASN A 50 -6.20 6.19 -0.96
CA ASN A 50 -5.01 6.96 -0.64
C ASN A 50 -4.30 6.38 0.56
N ALA A 51 -2.98 6.58 0.61
CA ALA A 51 -2.19 6.23 1.78
C ALA A 51 -2.26 7.40 2.75
N GLU A 52 -2.92 7.19 3.87
CA GLU A 52 -3.01 8.20 4.92
C GLU A 52 -1.71 8.28 5.69
N ARG A 53 -1.07 7.13 5.88
CA ARG A 53 0.18 7.05 6.61
C ARG A 53 1.08 6.03 5.92
N VAL A 54 2.32 6.41 5.74
CA VAL A 54 3.32 5.55 5.10
C VAL A 54 4.56 5.56 5.96
N SER A 55 5.00 4.38 6.35
CA SER A 55 6.23 4.21 7.11
C SER A 55 7.14 3.30 6.31
N LEU A 56 8.33 3.77 5.99
CA LEU A 56 9.28 3.00 5.18
C LEU A 56 10.59 2.84 5.95
N ASP A 57 11.04 1.60 6.01
CA ASP A 57 12.36 1.28 6.55
C ASP A 57 13.18 0.63 5.45
N ARG A 58 14.35 1.18 5.20
CA ARG A 58 15.21 0.66 4.17
C ARG A 58 15.81 -0.68 4.58
N GLU A 59 15.61 -1.69 3.72
CA GLU A 59 16.15 -3.02 3.96
C GLU A 59 17.32 -3.35 3.03
N GLY A 60 17.57 -2.54 2.04
CA GLY A 60 18.64 -2.71 1.07
C GLY A 60 18.68 -1.50 0.16
N GLU A 61 19.41 -1.61 -0.95
CA GLU A 61 19.57 -0.47 -1.84
C GLU A 61 18.27 -0.03 -2.49
N THR A 62 17.44 -1.00 -2.90
CA THR A 62 16.19 -0.70 -3.60
C THR A 62 14.97 -1.24 -2.88
N ARG A 63 15.17 -1.95 -1.78
CA ARG A 63 14.09 -2.62 -1.08
C ARG A 63 13.80 -1.97 0.24
N VAL A 64 12.51 -1.92 0.58
CA VAL A 64 12.04 -1.30 1.80
C VAL A 64 11.03 -2.20 2.48
N ARG A 65 10.96 -2.07 3.79
CA ARG A 65 9.86 -2.61 4.57
C ARG A 65 8.84 -1.49 4.71
N ALA A 66 7.61 -1.75 4.33
CA ALA A 66 6.59 -0.72 4.31
C ALA A 66 5.44 -1.07 5.23
N GLN A 67 4.97 -0.07 5.94
CA GLN A 67 3.73 -0.14 6.69
C GLN A 67 2.86 1.00 6.23
N LEU A 68 1.67 0.69 5.75
CA LEU A 68 0.78 1.65 5.13
C LEU A 68 -0.57 1.64 5.82
N THR A 69 -1.16 2.81 5.95
CA THR A 69 -2.56 2.91 6.32
C THR A 69 -3.30 3.49 5.13
N LEU A 70 -4.16 2.69 4.56
CA LEU A 70 -4.92 3.07 3.37
C LEU A 70 -6.32 3.48 3.76
N VAL A 71 -6.82 4.51 3.09
CA VAL A 71 -8.16 5.00 3.31
C VAL A 71 -8.77 5.30 1.95
N ARG A 72 -10.06 5.02 1.81
CA ARG A 72 -10.75 5.30 0.57
C ARG A 72 -11.04 6.78 0.46
N ALA A 73 -10.47 7.42 -0.56
CA ALA A 73 -10.68 8.83 -0.81
C ALA A 73 -12.12 9.06 -1.26
N GLY A 74 -12.71 10.14 -0.78
CA GLY A 74 -14.08 10.46 -1.16
C GLY A 74 -15.09 9.41 -0.74
N GLY A 75 -14.73 8.58 0.23
CA GLY A 75 -15.57 7.50 0.66
C GLY A 75 -16.91 7.92 1.22
N ALA A 76 -17.03 9.18 1.54
CA ALA A 76 -18.29 9.72 2.00
C ALA A 76 -19.35 9.73 0.88
N GLY A 77 -18.89 9.65 -0.31
CA GLY A 77 -19.80 9.55 -1.43
C GLY A 77 -20.45 8.20 -1.46
#